data_5f2955ce681596a02cda57a3f987a0f2
#
_entry.id   5f2955ce681596a02cda57a3f987a0f2
#
_cell.length_a   1.000
_cell.length_b   1.000
_cell.length_c   1.000
_cell.angle_alpha   90.00
_cell.angle_beta   90.00
_cell.angle_gamma   90.00
#
_symmetry.space_group_name_H-M   'P 1'
#
loop_
_entity.id
_entity.type
_entity.pdbx_description
1 polymer ?
#
loop_
_entity_poly.entity_id
_entity_poly.type
_entity_poly.pdbx_seq_one_letter_code
_entity_poly.pdbx_strand_id
1 'polypeptide(L)'
;MIVTKENGTVYTNGLTIEVINWHKEVGYIIADVKRPLTKNEDGEYIDDITTEEIEAGYESIRGFLYREITDPLFFKVQRGEVEESVWLDEIQKIKDENKPKTETSNES
;
A
#
# COMPACT_ATOMS: atom_id res chain seq x y z
N MET A 1 0.15 -10.05 -7.01
CA MET A 1 1.60 -9.98 -6.74
C MET A 1 1.97 -8.54 -6.45
N ILE A 2 2.57 -8.31 -5.30
CA ILE A 2 2.97 -6.96 -4.88
C ILE A 2 4.34 -6.65 -5.46
N VAL A 3 4.44 -5.48 -6.08
CA VAL A 3 5.66 -5.04 -6.76
C VAL A 3 6.13 -3.74 -6.13
N THR A 4 7.41 -3.69 -5.78
CA THR A 4 8.05 -2.49 -5.25
C THR A 4 9.17 -2.05 -6.19
N LYS A 5 9.54 -0.78 -6.12
CA LYS A 5 10.57 -0.23 -6.99
C LYS A 5 11.54 0.61 -6.17
N GLU A 6 12.82 0.32 -6.33
CA GLU A 6 13.89 1.09 -5.69
C GLU A 6 14.99 1.36 -6.70
N ASN A 7 15.34 2.64 -6.88
CA ASN A 7 16.44 3.05 -7.77
C ASN A 7 16.35 2.43 -9.18
N GLY A 8 15.13 2.36 -9.70
CA GLY A 8 14.91 1.80 -11.03
C GLY A 8 14.82 0.28 -11.08
N THR A 9 15.10 -0.41 -9.98
CA THR A 9 14.99 -1.87 -9.91
C THR A 9 13.62 -2.27 -9.37
N VAL A 10 13.01 -3.24 -10.02
CA VAL A 10 11.69 -3.74 -9.67
C VAL A 10 11.82 -5.04 -8.90
N TYR A 11 11.13 -5.14 -7.78
CA TYR A 11 11.14 -6.33 -6.92
C TYR A 11 9.73 -6.86 -6.74
N THR A 12 9.60 -8.17 -6.55
CA THR A 12 8.33 -8.80 -6.21
C THR A 12 8.37 -9.19 -4.75
N ASN A 13 7.33 -8.84 -4.01
CA ASN A 13 7.28 -9.04 -2.55
C ASN A 13 5.92 -9.56 -2.12
N GLY A 14 5.88 -10.16 -0.94
CA GLY A 14 4.62 -10.39 -0.24
C GLY A 14 4.19 -9.11 0.44
N LEU A 15 2.90 -8.97 0.72
CA LEU A 15 2.39 -7.80 1.43
C LEU A 15 2.52 -8.03 2.93
N THR A 16 3.47 -7.31 3.55
CA THR A 16 3.74 -7.39 4.98
C THR A 16 3.89 -5.97 5.55
N ILE A 17 3.86 -5.88 6.88
CA ILE A 17 4.09 -4.58 7.55
C ILE A 17 5.47 -4.04 7.20
N GLU A 18 6.48 -4.91 7.12
CA GLU A 18 7.84 -4.50 6.78
C GLU A 18 7.92 -3.90 5.39
N VAL A 19 7.25 -4.49 4.42
CA VAL A 19 7.24 -3.98 3.04
C VAL A 19 6.52 -2.63 2.98
N ILE A 20 5.43 -2.48 3.70
CA ILE A 20 4.69 -1.23 3.75
C ILE A 20 5.55 -0.12 4.37
N ASN A 21 6.22 -0.40 5.47
CA ASN A 21 7.08 0.57 6.13
C ASN A 21 8.27 0.97 5.26
N TRP A 22 8.88 -0.01 4.59
CA TRP A 22 9.95 0.23 3.65
C TRP A 22 9.52 1.19 2.54
N HIS A 23 8.34 0.93 1.95
CA HIS A 23 7.76 1.80 0.94
C HIS A 23 7.60 3.24 1.45
N LYS A 24 7.06 3.41 2.65
CA LYS A 24 6.84 4.74 3.22
C LYS A 24 8.15 5.48 3.48
N GLU A 25 9.17 4.78 3.96
CA GLU A 25 10.46 5.39 4.28
C GLU A 25 11.20 5.88 3.05
N VAL A 26 11.20 5.09 2.00
CA VAL A 26 12.05 5.36 0.83
C VAL A 26 11.26 5.83 -0.39
N GLY A 27 9.95 5.95 -0.27
CA GLY A 27 9.12 6.47 -1.34
C GLY A 27 8.95 5.55 -2.54
N TYR A 28 9.07 4.26 -2.34
CA TYR A 28 8.91 3.29 -3.41
C TYR A 28 7.48 3.19 -3.87
N ILE A 29 7.32 2.84 -5.14
CA ILE A 29 6.00 2.59 -5.69
C ILE A 29 5.62 1.14 -5.38
N ILE A 30 4.44 0.94 -4.82
CA ILE A 30 3.88 -0.39 -4.63
C ILE A 30 2.71 -0.54 -5.60
N ALA A 31 2.71 -1.65 -6.32
CA ALA A 31 1.63 -1.98 -7.25
C ALA A 31 1.15 -3.40 -6.99
N ASP A 32 -0.08 -3.70 -7.34
CA ASP A 32 -0.59 -5.07 -7.32
C ASP A 32 -0.77 -5.51 -8.77
N VAL A 33 0.11 -6.37 -9.22
CA VAL A 33 0.17 -6.83 -10.62
C VAL A 33 -0.38 -8.24 -10.71
N LYS A 34 -1.34 -8.45 -11.61
CA LYS A 34 -1.98 -9.76 -11.78
C LYS A 34 -1.53 -10.49 -13.03
N ARG A 35 -0.61 -9.91 -13.75
CA ARG A 35 -0.01 -10.51 -14.95
C ARG A 35 1.44 -10.82 -14.69
N PRO A 36 2.09 -11.64 -15.52
CA PRO A 36 3.54 -11.82 -15.42
C PRO A 36 4.26 -10.50 -15.72
N LEU A 37 5.32 -10.21 -14.98
CA LEU A 37 6.15 -9.04 -15.25
C LEU A 37 7.03 -9.34 -16.45
N THR A 38 7.31 -8.32 -17.26
CA THR A 38 8.19 -8.43 -18.41
C THR A 38 9.64 -8.40 -17.95
N LYS A 39 10.47 -9.25 -18.53
CA LYS A 39 11.91 -9.27 -18.25
C LYS A 39 12.68 -8.82 -19.47
N ASN A 40 13.82 -8.16 -19.23
CA ASN A 40 14.74 -7.80 -20.29
C ASN A 40 15.65 -9.01 -20.63
N GLU A 41 16.63 -8.80 -21.51
CA GLU A 41 17.54 -9.85 -21.95
C GLU A 41 18.41 -10.39 -20.81
N ASP A 42 18.67 -9.56 -19.80
CA ASP A 42 19.48 -9.94 -18.64
C ASP A 42 18.66 -10.67 -17.57
N GLY A 43 17.37 -10.88 -17.80
CA GLY A 43 16.51 -11.56 -16.85
C GLY A 43 15.99 -10.66 -15.74
N GLU A 44 16.20 -9.36 -15.86
CA GLU A 44 15.72 -8.39 -14.88
C GLU A 44 14.32 -7.89 -15.25
N TYR A 45 13.49 -7.64 -14.25
CA TYR A 45 12.16 -7.07 -14.48
C TYR A 45 12.27 -5.64 -14.97
N ILE A 46 11.51 -5.31 -16.01
CA ILE A 46 11.42 -3.95 -16.49
C ILE A 46 10.22 -3.25 -15.86
N ASP A 47 10.30 -1.92 -15.81
CA ASP A 47 9.25 -1.10 -15.20
C ASP A 47 8.19 -0.75 -16.24
N ASP A 48 7.24 -1.66 -16.42
CA ASP A 48 6.07 -1.44 -17.27
C ASP A 48 4.78 -1.38 -16.44
N ILE A 49 4.94 -0.95 -15.19
CA ILE A 49 3.83 -0.86 -14.24
C ILE A 49 2.86 0.24 -14.65
N THR A 50 1.57 -0.06 -14.69
CA THR A 50 0.55 0.91 -15.07
C THR A 50 0.01 1.66 -13.86
N THR A 51 -0.64 2.78 -14.13
CA THR A 51 -1.29 3.58 -13.08
C THR A 51 -2.35 2.76 -12.35
N GLU A 52 -3.13 1.97 -13.08
CA GLU A 52 -4.15 1.11 -12.48
C GLU A 52 -3.55 0.08 -11.52
N GLU A 53 -2.38 -0.45 -11.88
CA GLU A 53 -1.69 -1.41 -11.04
C GLU A 53 -1.16 -0.75 -9.76
N ILE A 54 -0.71 0.49 -9.85
CA ILE A 54 -0.27 1.25 -8.68
C ILE A 54 -1.45 1.53 -7.76
N GLU A 55 -2.57 1.95 -8.32
CA GLU A 55 -3.79 2.19 -7.53
C GLU A 55 -4.26 0.92 -6.84
N ALA A 56 -4.23 -0.21 -7.54
CA ALA A 56 -4.58 -1.51 -6.96
C ALA A 56 -3.64 -1.87 -5.81
N GLY A 57 -2.36 -1.52 -5.91
CA GLY A 57 -1.39 -1.74 -4.85
C GLY A 57 -1.74 -0.97 -3.58
N TYR A 58 -2.08 0.31 -3.73
CA TYR A 58 -2.49 1.13 -2.58
C TYR A 58 -3.79 0.63 -1.97
N GLU A 59 -4.75 0.18 -2.78
CA GLU A 59 -5.95 -0.46 -2.27
C GLU A 59 -5.64 -1.69 -1.43
N SER A 60 -4.73 -2.53 -1.91
CA SER A 60 -4.32 -3.73 -1.19
C SER A 60 -3.66 -3.39 0.14
N ILE A 61 -2.83 -2.33 0.17
CA ILE A 61 -2.21 -1.85 1.39
C ILE A 61 -3.29 -1.41 2.38
N ARG A 62 -4.24 -0.59 1.93
CA ARG A 62 -5.30 -0.10 2.81
C ARG A 62 -6.12 -1.27 3.38
N GLY A 63 -6.48 -2.23 2.54
CA GLY A 63 -7.23 -3.40 2.99
C GLY A 63 -6.47 -4.24 4.01
N PHE A 64 -5.17 -4.41 3.79
CA PHE A 64 -4.30 -5.12 4.72
C PHE A 64 -4.27 -4.41 6.08
N LEU A 65 -4.05 -3.10 6.07
CA LEU A 65 -3.97 -2.31 7.30
C LEU A 65 -5.31 -2.26 8.05
N TYR A 66 -6.42 -2.23 7.33
CA TYR A 66 -7.73 -2.30 7.99
C TYR A 66 -7.87 -3.60 8.77
N ARG A 67 -7.49 -4.73 8.18
CA ARG A 67 -7.57 -6.03 8.84
C ARG A 67 -6.62 -6.14 10.03
N GLU A 68 -5.43 -5.56 9.90
CA GLU A 68 -4.40 -5.70 10.94
C GLU A 68 -4.55 -4.69 12.07
N ILE A 69 -5.10 -3.51 11.79
CA ILE A 69 -5.13 -2.41 12.75
C ILE A 69 -6.56 -2.03 13.14
N THR A 70 -7.39 -1.66 12.16
CA THR A 70 -8.70 -1.07 12.48
C THR A 70 -9.76 -2.08 12.82
N ASP A 71 -9.74 -3.28 12.26
CA ASP A 71 -10.73 -4.29 12.62
C ASP A 71 -10.60 -4.73 14.09
N PRO A 72 -9.40 -5.05 14.60
CA PRO A 72 -9.24 -5.32 16.03
C PRO A 72 -9.64 -4.13 16.90
N LEU A 73 -9.34 -2.91 16.45
CA LEU A 73 -9.68 -1.70 17.18
C LEU A 73 -11.20 -1.48 17.23
N PHE A 74 -11.89 -1.80 16.14
CA PHE A 74 -13.35 -1.72 16.09
C PHE A 74 -14.00 -2.63 17.17
N PHE A 75 -13.48 -3.83 17.35
CA PHE A 75 -13.99 -4.72 18.39
C PHE A 75 -13.77 -4.15 19.80
N LYS A 76 -12.66 -3.44 20.00
CA LYS A 76 -12.44 -2.76 21.29
C LYS A 76 -13.43 -1.62 21.51
N VAL A 77 -13.80 -0.91 20.44
CA VAL A 77 -14.84 0.11 20.53
C VAL A 77 -16.17 -0.52 20.94
N GLN A 78 -16.52 -1.65 20.34
CA GLN A 78 -17.78 -2.34 20.67
C GLN A 78 -17.82 -2.82 22.12
N ARG A 79 -16.68 -3.15 22.70
CA ARG A 79 -16.60 -3.56 24.10
C ARG A 79 -16.48 -2.38 25.07
N GLY A 80 -16.43 -1.17 24.56
CA GLY A 80 -16.29 0.02 25.40
C GLY A 80 -14.88 0.28 25.94
N GLU A 81 -13.88 -0.40 25.38
CA GLU A 81 -12.48 -0.26 25.83
C GLU A 81 -11.78 0.94 25.22
N VAL A 82 -12.26 1.40 24.06
CA VAL A 82 -11.65 2.50 23.30
C VAL A 82 -12.77 3.35 22.72
N GLU A 83 -12.56 4.65 22.62
CA GLU A 83 -13.55 5.54 22.03
C GLU A 83 -13.59 5.40 20.52
N GLU A 84 -14.80 5.57 19.96
CA GLU A 84 -15.01 5.47 18.52
C GLU A 84 -14.13 6.43 17.73
N SER A 85 -13.85 7.63 18.26
CA SER A 85 -13.03 8.62 17.59
C SER A 85 -11.62 8.09 17.30
N VAL A 86 -11.07 7.25 18.19
CA VAL A 86 -9.75 6.66 18.01
C VAL A 86 -9.75 5.74 16.78
N TRP A 87 -10.80 4.94 16.64
CA TRP A 87 -10.96 4.04 15.50
C TRP A 87 -11.12 4.81 14.20
N LEU A 88 -11.95 5.86 14.19
CA LEU A 88 -12.18 6.68 13.01
C LEU A 88 -10.90 7.42 12.59
N ASP A 89 -10.11 7.89 13.55
CA ASP A 89 -8.83 8.57 13.28
C ASP A 89 -7.84 7.60 12.62
N GLU A 90 -7.79 6.35 13.07
CA GLU A 90 -6.91 5.36 12.46
C GLU A 90 -7.32 5.04 11.03
N ILE A 91 -8.62 4.93 10.77
CA ILE A 91 -9.12 4.73 9.41
C ILE A 91 -8.70 5.87 8.50
N GLN A 92 -8.88 7.11 8.96
CA GLN A 92 -8.53 8.29 8.17
C GLN A 92 -7.03 8.35 7.91
N LYS A 93 -6.22 8.02 8.91
CA LYS A 93 -4.77 7.98 8.77
C LYS A 93 -4.34 6.96 7.72
N ILE A 94 -4.94 5.77 7.73
CA ILE A 94 -4.62 4.74 6.74
C ILE A 94 -4.96 5.23 5.34
N LYS A 95 -6.10 5.87 5.17
CA LYS A 95 -6.50 6.41 3.86
C LYS A 95 -5.54 7.49 3.38
N ASP A 96 -5.14 8.39 4.27
CA ASP A 96 -4.30 9.53 3.90
C ASP A 96 -2.86 9.11 3.58
N GLU A 97 -2.34 8.14 4.31
CA GLU A 97 -0.96 7.69 4.14
C GLU A 97 -0.75 6.72 3.00
N ASN A 98 -1.82 6.09 2.51
CA ASN A 98 -1.71 5.01 1.53
C ASN A 98 -2.57 5.29 0.29
N LYS A 99 -2.29 6.39 -0.36
CA LYS A 99 -2.91 6.76 -1.62
C LYS A 99 -1.81 7.21 -2.59
N PRO A 100 -2.03 7.08 -3.91
CA PRO A 100 -1.03 7.49 -4.90
C PRO A 100 -0.73 8.97 -4.79
N LYS A 101 0.55 9.32 -4.86
CA LYS A 101 0.98 10.71 -4.74
C LYS A 101 0.50 11.58 -5.89
N THR A 102 0.24 10.98 -7.04
CA THR A 102 -0.23 11.71 -8.21
C THR A 102 -1.59 12.35 -8.01
N GLU A 103 -2.39 11.81 -7.10
CA GLU A 103 -3.70 12.37 -6.80
C GLU A 103 -3.62 13.67 -6.05
N THR A 104 -2.59 13.83 -5.21
CA THR A 104 -2.48 15.02 -4.38
C THR A 104 -2.11 16.26 -5.16
N SER A 105 -1.44 16.11 -6.28
CA SER A 105 -1.04 17.25 -7.09
C SER A 105 -2.23 17.97 -7.72
N ASN A 106 -3.34 17.31 -7.85
CA ASN A 106 -4.55 17.89 -8.44
C ASN A 106 -5.37 18.72 -7.46
N GLU A 107 -5.04 18.62 -6.20
CA GLU A 107 -5.78 19.26 -5.12
C GLU A 107 -5.30 20.68 -4.82
N SER A 108 -4.12 20.99 -5.23
CA SER A 108 -3.48 22.26 -4.87
C SER A 108 -3.93 23.46 -5.66
#